data_bacdf04e9fc13603dd258e8911b4ab5e
#
_entry.id   bacdf04e9fc13603dd258e8911b4ab5e
#
_cell.length_a   1.000
_cell.length_b   1.000
_cell.length_c   1.000
_cell.angle_alpha   90.00
_cell.angle_beta   90.00
_cell.angle_gamma   90.00
#
_symmetry.space_group_name_H-M   'P 1'
#
loop_
_entity.id
_entity.type
_entity.pdbx_description
1 polymer ?
#
loop_
_entity_poly.entity_id
_entity_poly.type
_entity_poly.pdbx_seq_one_letter_code
_entity_poly.pdbx_strand_id
1 'polypeptide(L)'
;MKECRLNARAANFLFFIFNNMGKILVWNCHGNDDFSNKENNYYIGRSKDGNILANPFSFNAQKSSLATLTFKTREEALEAYKEYFKRQYENDAYFKETIDEIYEKYKRGEDIYFQCFCAPEPCHGDIIADALRKRLLKEKMAEMRAARAKQQ
;
A
#
# COMPACT_ATOMS: atom_id res chain seq x y z
N MET A 1 -31.79 -17.84 10.21
CA MET A 1 -30.74 -16.98 9.61
C MET A 1 -31.04 -15.54 9.98
N LYS A 2 -30.22 -14.92 10.83
CA LYS A 2 -30.32 -13.48 11.10
C LYS A 2 -29.55 -12.75 10.01
N GLU A 3 -30.26 -12.18 9.04
CA GLU A 3 -29.70 -11.23 8.11
C GLU A 3 -29.10 -10.07 8.88
N CYS A 4 -27.79 -9.91 8.76
CA CYS A 4 -27.09 -8.74 9.31
C CYS A 4 -27.44 -7.53 8.43
N ARG A 5 -28.59 -6.90 8.69
CA ARG A 5 -28.96 -5.62 8.06
C ARG A 5 -27.95 -4.58 8.52
N LEU A 6 -27.01 -4.23 7.65
CA LEU A 6 -26.20 -3.03 7.85
C LEU A 6 -27.18 -1.86 8.08
N ASN A 7 -27.13 -1.26 9.27
CA ASN A 7 -27.93 -0.10 9.59
C ASN A 7 -27.61 1.02 8.56
N ALA A 8 -28.62 1.69 8.02
CA ALA A 8 -28.47 2.75 7.02
C ALA A 8 -27.44 3.84 7.42
N ARG A 9 -27.30 4.11 8.71
CA ARG A 9 -26.26 5.01 9.25
C ARG A 9 -24.84 4.46 9.06
N ALA A 10 -24.66 3.15 9.20
CA ALA A 10 -23.35 2.52 8.96
C ALA A 10 -23.00 2.50 7.45
N ALA A 11 -24.00 2.27 6.60
CA ALA A 11 -23.84 2.34 5.15
C ALA A 11 -23.50 3.77 4.69
N ASN A 12 -24.17 4.79 5.20
CA ASN A 12 -23.89 6.19 4.88
C ASN A 12 -22.51 6.63 5.40
N PHE A 13 -22.08 6.13 6.55
CA PHE A 13 -20.76 6.43 7.09
C PHE A 13 -19.64 5.77 6.28
N LEU A 14 -19.81 4.52 5.88
CA LEU A 14 -18.88 3.85 4.98
C LEU A 14 -18.80 4.56 3.62
N PHE A 15 -19.95 4.95 3.07
CA PHE A 15 -20.03 5.72 1.84
C PHE A 15 -19.27 7.06 1.94
N PHE A 16 -19.44 7.78 3.06
CA PHE A 16 -18.73 9.03 3.34
C PHE A 16 -17.20 8.81 3.45
N ILE A 17 -16.78 7.75 4.15
CA ILE A 17 -15.36 7.39 4.25
C ILE A 17 -14.77 7.10 2.88
N PHE A 18 -15.42 6.24 2.09
CA PHE A 18 -14.91 5.86 0.76
C PHE A 18 -14.85 7.05 -0.21
N ASN A 19 -15.75 8.00 -0.09
CA ASN A 19 -15.75 9.20 -0.95
C ASN A 19 -14.70 10.25 -0.55
N ASN A 20 -14.20 10.22 0.69
CA ASN A 20 -13.17 11.14 1.19
C ASN A 20 -11.79 10.51 1.32
N MET A 21 -11.62 9.27 0.89
CA MET A 21 -10.30 8.63 0.83
C MET A 21 -9.56 9.03 -0.44
N GLY A 22 -8.27 9.30 -0.32
CA GLY A 22 -7.38 9.38 -1.46
C GLY A 22 -7.35 8.09 -2.27
N LYS A 23 -6.84 8.14 -3.48
CA LYS A 23 -6.59 6.97 -4.31
C LYS A 23 -5.15 6.50 -4.11
N ILE A 24 -4.92 5.20 -4.20
CA ILE A 24 -3.57 4.66 -4.32
C ILE A 24 -3.48 3.96 -5.67
N LEU A 25 -2.58 4.44 -6.51
CA LEU A 25 -2.32 3.91 -7.83
C LEU A 25 -0.90 3.38 -7.95
N VAL A 26 -0.75 2.14 -8.38
CA VAL A 26 0.53 1.57 -8.79
C VAL A 26 0.63 1.67 -10.31
N TRP A 27 1.67 2.33 -10.82
CA TRP A 27 1.81 2.60 -12.23
C TRP A 27 3.20 2.24 -12.77
N ASN A 28 3.26 1.96 -14.08
CA ASN A 28 4.48 1.55 -14.76
C ASN A 28 5.12 2.76 -15.46
N CYS A 29 6.37 3.07 -15.10
CA CYS A 29 7.10 4.18 -15.70
C CYS A 29 7.40 4.00 -17.21
N HIS A 30 7.19 2.81 -17.76
CA HIS A 30 7.26 2.52 -19.19
C HIS A 30 5.86 2.33 -19.83
N GLY A 31 4.80 2.58 -19.07
CA GLY A 31 3.41 2.52 -19.56
C GLY A 31 3.00 3.79 -20.32
N ASN A 32 1.72 3.83 -20.70
CA ASN A 32 1.16 4.96 -21.44
C ASN A 32 0.80 6.15 -20.55
N ASP A 33 0.59 5.90 -19.25
CA ASP A 33 0.23 6.92 -18.27
C ASP A 33 1.49 7.44 -17.58
N ASP A 34 1.57 8.75 -17.42
CA ASP A 34 2.68 9.42 -16.73
C ASP A 34 2.15 10.23 -15.53
N PHE A 35 2.49 9.75 -14.34
CA PHE A 35 2.19 10.41 -13.06
C PHE A 35 3.44 10.95 -12.38
N SER A 36 4.56 11.08 -13.08
CA SER A 36 5.84 11.57 -12.52
C SER A 36 5.74 12.98 -11.92
N ASN A 37 4.83 13.81 -12.46
CA ASN A 37 4.58 15.19 -12.00
C ASN A 37 3.67 15.27 -10.77
N LYS A 38 3.13 14.15 -10.27
CA LYS A 38 2.26 14.16 -9.09
C LYS A 38 3.08 14.33 -7.81
N GLU A 39 2.60 15.19 -6.92
CA GLU A 39 3.28 15.53 -5.67
C GLU A 39 3.61 14.31 -4.81
N ASN A 40 2.68 13.35 -4.73
CA ASN A 40 2.84 12.13 -3.95
C ASN A 40 3.20 10.93 -4.84
N ASN A 41 4.11 11.11 -5.78
CA ASN A 41 4.65 10.03 -6.60
C ASN A 41 5.95 9.48 -5.98
N TYR A 42 5.92 8.21 -5.60
CA TYR A 42 7.01 7.51 -4.95
C TYR A 42 7.56 6.44 -5.89
N TYR A 43 8.83 6.59 -6.28
CA TYR A 43 9.52 5.52 -6.99
C TYR A 43 9.80 4.35 -6.03
N ILE A 44 9.33 3.17 -6.38
CA ILE A 44 9.47 1.95 -5.56
C ILE A 44 10.34 0.88 -6.22
N GLY A 45 10.98 1.18 -7.35
CA GLY A 45 11.91 0.28 -8.01
C GLY A 45 13.26 0.23 -7.30
N ARG A 46 14.05 -0.80 -7.63
CA ARG A 46 15.45 -0.90 -7.16
C ARG A 46 16.31 0.16 -7.86
N SER A 47 17.25 0.73 -7.11
CA SER A 47 18.24 1.67 -7.62
C SER A 47 19.64 1.33 -7.09
N LYS A 48 20.69 1.80 -7.77
CA LYS A 48 22.08 1.59 -7.34
C LYS A 48 22.41 2.28 -6.02
N ASP A 49 21.76 3.41 -5.77
CA ASP A 49 21.96 4.20 -4.55
C ASP A 49 21.09 3.71 -3.38
N GLY A 50 20.36 2.63 -3.59
CA GLY A 50 19.39 2.10 -2.64
C GLY A 50 18.04 2.82 -2.74
N ASN A 51 16.99 2.12 -2.35
CA ASN A 51 15.64 2.66 -2.20
C ASN A 51 14.91 1.86 -1.12
N ILE A 52 14.54 2.54 -0.04
CA ILE A 52 13.89 1.92 1.11
C ILE A 52 12.57 1.23 0.76
N LEU A 53 11.86 1.70 -0.27
CA LEU A 53 10.58 1.14 -0.72
C LEU A 53 10.75 0.02 -1.76
N ALA A 54 11.98 -0.28 -2.18
CA ALA A 54 12.21 -1.29 -3.21
C ALA A 54 11.98 -2.72 -2.69
N ASN A 55 11.52 -3.57 -3.60
CA ASN A 55 11.50 -5.02 -3.35
C ASN A 55 12.91 -5.60 -3.52
N PRO A 56 13.54 -6.13 -2.46
CA PRO A 56 14.86 -6.73 -2.56
C PRO A 56 14.84 -8.08 -3.27
N PHE A 57 13.67 -8.62 -3.59
CA PHE A 57 13.48 -9.92 -4.22
C PHE A 57 13.16 -9.80 -5.71
N SER A 58 13.65 -10.74 -6.50
CA SER A 58 13.35 -10.85 -7.92
C SER A 58 12.82 -12.26 -8.24
N PHE A 59 12.13 -12.41 -9.34
CA PHE A 59 11.76 -13.71 -9.92
C PHE A 59 12.39 -13.91 -11.32
N ASN A 60 13.15 -12.93 -11.81
CA ASN A 60 13.81 -12.98 -13.10
C ASN A 60 15.31 -12.83 -12.91
N ALA A 61 16.05 -13.93 -13.08
CA ALA A 61 17.49 -13.98 -12.91
C ALA A 61 18.25 -13.02 -13.84
N GLN A 62 17.74 -12.77 -15.06
CA GLN A 62 18.37 -11.86 -16.03
C GLN A 62 18.24 -10.38 -15.66
N LYS A 63 17.24 -10.03 -14.86
CA LYS A 63 16.93 -8.65 -14.40
C LYS A 63 17.20 -8.46 -12.92
N SER A 64 17.95 -9.35 -12.29
CA SER A 64 18.09 -9.41 -10.83
C SER A 64 19.37 -8.80 -10.27
N SER A 65 20.14 -8.04 -11.07
CA SER A 65 21.47 -7.51 -10.67
C SER A 65 21.46 -6.68 -9.37
N LEU A 66 20.32 -6.08 -9.01
CA LEU A 66 20.15 -5.31 -7.78
C LEU A 66 19.29 -6.03 -6.73
N ALA A 67 18.88 -7.27 -6.99
CA ALA A 67 18.13 -8.06 -6.04
C ALA A 67 19.06 -8.83 -5.10
N THR A 68 18.65 -8.99 -3.85
CA THR A 68 19.40 -9.77 -2.86
C THR A 68 19.10 -11.27 -2.97
N LEU A 69 17.90 -11.61 -3.46
CA LEU A 69 17.46 -13.00 -3.64
C LEU A 69 16.54 -13.12 -4.85
N THR A 70 16.67 -14.22 -5.59
CA THR A 70 15.83 -14.54 -6.74
C THR A 70 15.00 -15.79 -6.48
N PHE A 71 13.70 -15.70 -6.69
CA PHE A 71 12.73 -16.78 -6.58
C PHE A 71 12.42 -17.37 -7.97
N LYS A 72 11.74 -18.51 -8.00
CA LYS A 72 11.35 -19.16 -9.25
C LYS A 72 10.15 -18.47 -9.91
N THR A 73 9.24 -17.97 -9.10
CA THR A 73 8.00 -17.33 -9.59
C THR A 73 7.81 -15.94 -9.00
N ARG A 74 6.96 -15.14 -9.65
CA ARG A 74 6.54 -13.82 -9.16
C ARG A 74 5.80 -13.95 -7.83
N GLU A 75 4.94 -14.94 -7.71
CA GLU A 75 4.13 -15.20 -6.52
C GLU A 75 5.00 -15.49 -5.30
N GLU A 76 6.02 -16.34 -5.46
CA GLU A 76 6.99 -16.62 -4.40
C GLU A 76 7.73 -15.34 -3.96
N ALA A 77 8.19 -14.52 -4.91
CA ALA A 77 8.85 -13.26 -4.60
C ALA A 77 7.94 -12.27 -3.89
N LEU A 78 6.66 -12.20 -4.26
CA LEU A 78 5.68 -11.32 -3.63
C LEU A 78 5.30 -11.82 -2.24
N GLU A 79 5.18 -13.12 -2.03
CA GLU A 79 4.92 -13.68 -0.70
C GLU A 79 6.09 -13.41 0.26
N ALA A 80 7.33 -13.60 -0.21
CA ALA A 80 8.52 -13.23 0.53
C ALA A 80 8.55 -11.72 0.86
N TYR A 81 8.08 -10.87 -0.07
CA TYR A 81 8.00 -9.42 0.18
C TYR A 81 6.97 -9.06 1.27
N LYS A 82 5.85 -9.76 1.38
CA LYS A 82 4.88 -9.51 2.46
C LYS A 82 5.53 -9.69 3.84
N GLU A 83 6.27 -10.78 4.03
CA GLU A 83 6.99 -11.05 5.27
C GLU A 83 8.13 -10.05 5.50
N TYR A 84 8.85 -9.68 4.44
CA TYR A 84 9.88 -8.64 4.47
C TYR A 84 9.30 -7.30 4.90
N PHE A 85 8.20 -6.84 4.28
CA PHE A 85 7.53 -5.58 4.60
C PHE A 85 7.13 -5.52 6.07
N LYS A 86 6.49 -6.57 6.58
CA LYS A 86 6.08 -6.66 7.98
C LYS A 86 7.27 -6.55 8.92
N ARG A 87 8.33 -7.32 8.66
CA ARG A 87 9.55 -7.29 9.47
C ARG A 87 10.25 -5.94 9.43
N GLN A 88 10.34 -5.30 8.26
CA GLN A 88 10.92 -3.97 8.13
C GLN A 88 10.09 -2.93 8.91
N TYR A 89 8.79 -2.97 8.77
CA TYR A 89 7.91 -2.05 9.49
C TYR A 89 8.00 -2.19 11.03
N GLU A 90 8.26 -3.40 11.52
CA GLU A 90 8.41 -3.67 12.96
C GLU A 90 9.80 -3.30 13.50
N ASN A 91 10.86 -3.42 12.68
CA ASN A 91 12.25 -3.40 13.18
C ASN A 91 13.13 -2.30 12.57
N ASP A 92 12.73 -1.66 11.48
CA ASP A 92 13.48 -0.58 10.83
C ASP A 92 12.75 0.75 11.03
N ALA A 93 13.30 1.63 11.86
CA ALA A 93 12.69 2.92 12.20
C ALA A 93 12.50 3.82 10.97
N TYR A 94 13.47 3.83 10.05
CA TYR A 94 13.40 4.68 8.86
C TYR A 94 12.38 4.16 7.84
N PHE A 95 12.31 2.84 7.66
CA PHE A 95 11.27 2.23 6.83
C PHE A 95 9.88 2.55 7.40
N LYS A 96 9.70 2.37 8.70
CA LYS A 96 8.45 2.67 9.40
C LYS A 96 8.05 4.12 9.24
N GLU A 97 8.96 5.06 9.46
CA GLU A 97 8.72 6.50 9.32
C GLU A 97 8.28 6.84 7.90
N THR A 98 8.97 6.30 6.89
CA THR A 98 8.63 6.49 5.47
C THR A 98 7.20 6.02 5.16
N ILE A 99 6.83 4.82 5.63
CA ILE A 99 5.47 4.28 5.43
C ILE A 99 4.43 5.09 6.20
N ASP A 100 4.74 5.53 7.42
CA ASP A 100 3.85 6.34 8.25
C ASP A 100 3.60 7.72 7.61
N GLU A 101 4.60 8.38 7.04
CA GLU A 101 4.44 9.64 6.30
C GLU A 101 3.50 9.49 5.09
N ILE A 102 3.70 8.44 4.28
CA ILE A 102 2.83 8.12 3.15
C ILE A 102 1.40 7.85 3.64
N TYR A 103 1.28 7.10 4.74
CA TYR A 103 -0.02 6.79 5.34
C TYR A 103 -0.76 8.05 5.80
N GLU A 104 -0.09 8.99 6.46
CA GLU A 104 -0.72 10.23 6.93
C GLU A 104 -1.22 11.09 5.77
N LYS A 105 -0.51 11.15 4.65
CA LYS A 105 -0.99 11.80 3.41
C LYS A 105 -2.25 11.12 2.88
N TYR A 106 -2.22 9.80 2.75
CA TYR A 106 -3.37 9.00 2.30
C TYR A 106 -4.59 9.18 3.23
N LYS A 107 -4.36 9.18 4.54
CA LYS A 107 -5.41 9.38 5.56
C LYS A 107 -6.08 10.75 5.46
N ARG A 108 -5.36 11.79 5.04
CA ARG A 108 -5.91 13.12 4.76
C ARG A 108 -6.68 13.21 3.44
N GLY A 109 -6.76 12.14 2.68
CA GLY A 109 -7.46 12.10 1.40
C GLY A 109 -6.60 12.47 0.18
N GLU A 110 -5.28 12.55 0.35
CA GLU A 110 -4.36 12.80 -0.77
C GLU A 110 -4.18 11.54 -1.61
N ASP A 111 -4.11 11.71 -2.93
CA ASP A 111 -3.81 10.61 -3.84
C ASP A 111 -2.33 10.22 -3.75
N ILE A 112 -2.06 8.92 -3.72
CA ILE A 112 -0.71 8.35 -3.65
C ILE A 112 -0.41 7.57 -4.94
N TYR A 113 0.77 7.75 -5.48
CA TYR A 113 1.23 7.10 -6.71
C TYR A 113 2.51 6.33 -6.43
N PHE A 114 2.50 5.02 -6.72
CA PHE A 114 3.69 4.17 -6.63
C PHE A 114 4.21 3.85 -8.03
N GLN A 115 5.38 4.36 -8.35
CA GLN A 115 6.03 4.16 -9.63
C GLN A 115 6.86 2.88 -9.61
N CYS A 116 6.54 1.92 -10.46
CA CYS A 116 7.24 0.65 -10.61
C CYS A 116 7.54 0.31 -12.08
N PHE A 117 7.99 -0.92 -12.33
CA PHE A 117 8.22 -1.50 -13.67
C PHE A 117 7.29 -2.67 -13.98
N CYS A 118 6.43 -3.07 -13.06
CA CYS A 118 5.65 -4.31 -13.17
C CYS A 118 4.19 -4.08 -13.57
N ALA A 119 3.57 -2.97 -13.15
CA ALA A 119 2.16 -2.72 -13.43
C ALA A 119 1.85 -2.83 -14.95
N PRO A 120 0.75 -3.43 -15.39
CA PRO A 120 -0.40 -3.86 -14.58
C PRO A 120 -0.23 -5.22 -13.88
N GLU A 121 0.89 -5.91 -14.08
CA GLU A 121 1.16 -7.16 -13.41
C GLU A 121 1.32 -6.95 -11.89
N PRO A 122 0.90 -7.93 -11.05
CA PRO A 122 1.03 -7.82 -9.61
C PRO A 122 2.45 -7.51 -9.16
N CYS A 123 2.59 -6.53 -8.27
CA CYS A 123 3.89 -6.13 -7.75
C CYS A 123 3.85 -5.78 -6.25
N HIS A 124 5.03 -5.55 -5.68
CA HIS A 124 5.13 -5.19 -4.26
C HIS A 124 4.45 -3.85 -3.92
N GLY A 125 4.26 -2.97 -4.89
CA GLY A 125 3.47 -1.73 -4.71
C GLY A 125 2.02 -2.02 -4.32
N ASP A 126 1.43 -3.10 -4.83
CA ASP A 126 0.08 -3.52 -4.44
C ASP A 126 0.05 -3.96 -2.98
N ILE A 127 1.12 -4.60 -2.49
CA ILE A 127 1.25 -5.02 -1.09
C ILE A 127 1.33 -3.79 -0.17
N ILE A 128 2.13 -2.77 -0.54
CA ILE A 128 2.21 -1.51 0.20
C ILE A 128 0.84 -0.82 0.21
N ALA A 129 0.21 -0.70 -0.95
CA ALA A 129 -1.12 -0.09 -1.10
C ALA A 129 -2.18 -0.78 -0.22
N ASP A 130 -2.19 -2.11 -0.22
CA ASP A 130 -3.12 -2.90 0.60
C ASP A 130 -2.86 -2.73 2.10
N ALA A 131 -1.60 -2.63 2.52
CA ALA A 131 -1.26 -2.38 3.92
C ALA A 131 -1.81 -1.01 4.38
N LEU A 132 -1.66 0.03 3.56
CA LEU A 132 -2.19 1.37 3.85
C LEU A 132 -3.72 1.39 3.90
N ARG A 133 -4.39 0.75 2.93
CA ARG A 133 -5.87 0.66 2.90
C ARG A 133 -6.41 -0.10 4.10
N LYS A 134 -5.82 -1.24 4.45
CA LYS A 134 -6.24 -2.05 5.61
C LYS A 134 -6.05 -1.30 6.92
N ARG A 135 -4.95 -0.54 7.06
CA ARG A 135 -4.70 0.30 8.24
C ARG A 135 -5.79 1.36 8.38
N LEU A 136 -6.10 2.10 7.32
CA LEU A 136 -7.13 3.14 7.34
C LEU A 136 -8.50 2.55 7.66
N LEU A 137 -8.87 1.44 7.05
CA LEU A 137 -10.13 0.77 7.33
C LEU A 137 -10.23 0.35 8.79
N LYS A 138 -9.16 -0.23 9.35
CA LYS A 138 -9.11 -0.64 10.77
C LYS A 138 -9.29 0.55 11.71
N GLU A 139 -8.62 1.66 11.45
CA GLU A 139 -8.76 2.89 12.25
C GLU A 139 -10.19 3.45 12.18
N LYS A 140 -10.76 3.54 10.97
CA LYS A 140 -12.13 4.02 10.80
C LYS A 140 -13.17 3.14 11.47
N MET A 141 -12.98 1.82 11.42
CA MET A 141 -13.86 0.89 12.15
C MET A 141 -13.75 1.05 13.67
N ALA A 142 -12.54 1.31 14.19
CA ALA A 142 -12.33 1.58 15.61
C ALA A 142 -12.99 2.90 16.05
N GLU A 143 -12.86 3.97 15.25
CA GLU A 143 -13.55 5.25 15.47
C GLU A 143 -15.09 5.07 15.54
N MET A 144 -15.66 4.29 14.62
CA MET A 144 -17.09 3.97 14.61
C MET A 144 -17.55 3.24 15.88
N ARG A 145 -16.76 2.24 16.31
CA ARG A 145 -17.09 1.47 17.54
C ARG A 145 -17.05 2.38 18.75
N ALA A 146 -16.05 3.23 18.87
CA ALA A 146 -15.92 4.19 19.96
C ALA A 146 -17.06 5.22 19.97
N ALA A 147 -17.48 5.73 18.81
CA ALA A 147 -18.59 6.66 18.69
C ALA A 147 -19.93 6.02 19.11
N ARG A 148 -20.16 4.75 18.76
CA ARG A 148 -21.36 3.99 19.20
C ARG A 148 -21.41 3.79 20.71
N ALA A 149 -20.27 3.46 21.33
CA ALA A 149 -20.19 3.24 22.78
C ALA A 149 -20.51 4.50 23.59
N LYS A 150 -20.24 5.70 23.05
CA LYS A 150 -20.57 6.99 23.71
C LYS A 150 -22.06 7.38 23.60
N GLN A 151 -22.85 6.68 22.76
CA GLN A 151 -24.27 6.97 22.55
C GLN A 151 -25.18 6.02 23.36
N GLN A 152 -24.60 5.11 24.10
CA GLN A 152 -25.30 4.20 25.06
C GLN A 152 -25.11 4.71 26.49
#